data_1d409c3559a1e780c559c988b6495342
#
_entry.id   1d409c3559a1e780c559c988b6495342
#
_cell.length_a   1.000
_cell.length_b   1.000
_cell.length_c   1.000
_cell.angle_alpha   90.00
_cell.angle_beta   90.00
_cell.angle_gamma   90.00
#
_symmetry.space_group_name_H-M   'P 1'
#
loop_
_entity.id
_entity.type
_entity.pdbx_description
1 polymer ?
#
loop_
_entity_poly.entity_id
_entity_poly.type
_entity_poly.pdbx_seq_one_letter_code
_entity_poly.pdbx_strand_id
1 'polypeptide(L)'
;MRGIVYFLFASLAAASAAAAPLSVVTVAAPAINCKFDPSCKITVTDTVANFTLPGATGNAFLQSRTFPVGKPGTAGAGKYAYEYRLDLTQLVGVVAAPCVTQLKLTFGPVVSLNYDSLGGVEQVFVTTVGGLGTVAPSSVDKTGNVVTLNFNTPVCAGSSPGKGDTSYFFGLASNQSAHAVTATVLSSPGGSLSLSARAPKLLISPPPGGLKPRPRPPGR
;
A
#
# COMPACT_ATOMS: atom_id res chain seq x y z
N MET A 1 7.91 52.42 37.84
CA MET A 1 6.96 51.32 37.53
C MET A 1 7.57 50.45 36.42
N ARG A 2 8.03 49.23 36.75
CA ARG A 2 8.63 48.28 35.78
C ARG A 2 7.55 47.30 35.36
N GLY A 3 7.09 47.37 34.10
CA GLY A 3 6.14 46.43 33.52
C GLY A 3 6.83 45.12 33.14
N ILE A 4 6.37 44.00 33.70
CA ILE A 4 6.81 42.63 33.35
C ILE A 4 5.94 42.17 32.19
N VAL A 5 6.56 41.92 31.03
CA VAL A 5 5.90 41.35 29.87
C VAL A 5 6.04 39.82 29.96
N TYR A 6 4.93 39.12 30.18
CA TYR A 6 4.88 37.65 30.13
C TYR A 6 4.74 37.20 28.69
N PHE A 7 5.75 36.52 28.15
CA PHE A 7 5.65 35.79 26.90
C PHE A 7 5.00 34.44 27.18
N LEU A 8 3.75 34.24 26.71
CA LEU A 8 3.12 32.91 26.63
C LEU A 8 3.74 32.15 25.47
N PHE A 9 4.57 31.15 25.75
CA PHE A 9 4.96 30.13 24.76
C PHE A 9 3.82 29.15 24.60
N ALA A 10 3.11 29.22 23.48
CA ALA A 10 2.17 28.17 23.08
C ALA A 10 2.98 27.01 22.49
N SER A 11 3.15 25.92 23.25
CA SER A 11 3.73 24.67 22.75
C SER A 11 2.71 23.97 21.83
N LEU A 12 2.98 23.93 20.52
CA LEU A 12 2.29 23.06 19.59
C LEU A 12 2.71 21.61 19.88
N ALA A 13 1.85 20.84 20.52
CA ALA A 13 2.00 19.39 20.59
C ALA A 13 1.70 18.80 19.21
N ALA A 14 2.73 18.31 18.53
CA ALA A 14 2.55 17.50 17.32
C ALA A 14 1.93 16.15 17.73
N ALA A 15 0.65 15.94 17.44
CA ALA A 15 0.02 14.64 17.61
C ALA A 15 0.64 13.66 16.61
N SER A 16 1.37 12.65 17.10
CA SER A 16 1.83 11.54 16.29
C SER A 16 0.60 10.71 15.87
N ALA A 17 0.41 10.54 14.56
CA ALA A 17 -0.65 9.66 14.05
C ALA A 17 -0.35 8.22 14.49
N ALA A 18 -1.23 7.62 15.31
CA ALA A 18 -1.13 6.23 15.69
C ALA A 18 -1.40 5.31 14.49
N ALA A 19 -0.74 4.15 14.45
CA ALA A 19 -1.03 3.12 13.48
C ALA A 19 -2.42 2.52 13.76
N ALA A 20 -3.25 2.42 12.72
CA ALA A 20 -4.56 1.78 12.79
C ALA A 20 -4.54 0.48 11.99
N PRO A 21 -4.93 -0.66 12.58
CA PRO A 21 -5.02 -1.92 11.85
C PRO A 21 -6.13 -1.85 10.80
N LEU A 22 -5.84 -2.42 9.62
CA LEU A 22 -6.82 -2.59 8.56
C LEU A 22 -7.40 -4.01 8.59
N SER A 23 -8.70 -4.12 8.38
CA SER A 23 -9.37 -5.43 8.26
C SER A 23 -8.94 -6.13 6.97
N VAL A 24 -8.58 -7.41 7.09
CA VAL A 24 -8.07 -8.25 6.00
C VAL A 24 -9.01 -9.42 5.78
N VAL A 25 -9.32 -9.72 4.50
CA VAL A 25 -10.11 -10.89 4.10
C VAL A 25 -9.38 -11.68 3.01
N THR A 26 -9.59 -12.99 2.97
CA THR A 26 -9.12 -13.86 1.89
C THR A 26 -10.20 -14.04 0.84
N VAL A 27 -9.79 -13.99 -0.43
CA VAL A 27 -10.71 -14.12 -1.58
C VAL A 27 -10.12 -15.05 -2.64
N ALA A 28 -10.97 -15.52 -3.56
CA ALA A 28 -10.53 -16.25 -4.74
C ALA A 28 -10.21 -15.28 -5.89
N ALA A 29 -9.22 -15.63 -6.73
CA ALA A 29 -8.80 -14.82 -7.87
C ALA A 29 -9.95 -14.41 -8.81
N PRO A 30 -10.85 -15.30 -9.24
CA PRO A 30 -11.97 -14.88 -10.08
C PRO A 30 -12.98 -13.99 -9.35
N ALA A 31 -13.20 -14.23 -8.05
CA ALA A 31 -14.21 -13.51 -7.27
C ALA A 31 -13.85 -12.04 -7.06
N ILE A 32 -12.57 -11.70 -6.90
CA ILE A 32 -12.15 -10.31 -6.73
C ILE A 32 -12.45 -9.47 -7.98
N ASN A 33 -12.32 -10.05 -9.16
CA ASN A 33 -12.64 -9.36 -10.41
C ASN A 33 -14.12 -8.97 -10.49
N CYS A 34 -15.02 -9.83 -9.97
CA CYS A 34 -16.46 -9.56 -9.94
C CYS A 34 -16.83 -8.37 -9.05
N LYS A 35 -15.93 -7.98 -8.13
CA LYS A 35 -16.14 -6.80 -7.28
C LYS A 35 -15.96 -5.49 -8.04
N PHE A 36 -15.31 -5.51 -9.20
CA PHE A 36 -15.05 -4.33 -10.03
C PHE A 36 -15.64 -4.41 -11.43
N ASP A 37 -15.97 -5.63 -11.92
CA ASP A 37 -16.60 -5.84 -13.23
C ASP A 37 -17.68 -6.92 -13.13
N PRO A 38 -18.94 -6.67 -13.51
CA PRO A 38 -20.01 -7.67 -13.43
C PRO A 38 -19.77 -8.88 -14.34
N SER A 39 -18.92 -8.76 -15.37
CA SER A 39 -18.50 -9.89 -16.19
C SER A 39 -17.36 -10.71 -15.57
N CYS A 40 -16.83 -10.28 -14.43
CA CYS A 40 -15.67 -10.87 -13.74
C CYS A 40 -14.39 -10.92 -14.60
N LYS A 41 -14.33 -10.12 -15.66
CA LYS A 41 -13.19 -10.01 -16.57
C LYS A 41 -12.58 -8.63 -16.50
N ILE A 42 -11.35 -8.54 -15.99
CA ILE A 42 -10.65 -7.27 -15.83
C ILE A 42 -9.35 -7.33 -16.62
N THR A 43 -9.11 -6.30 -17.43
CA THR A 43 -7.78 -6.04 -17.99
C THR A 43 -7.03 -5.13 -17.02
N VAL A 44 -6.02 -5.68 -16.36
CA VAL A 44 -5.20 -4.97 -15.40
C VAL A 44 -4.00 -4.30 -16.07
N THR A 45 -3.45 -3.27 -15.41
CA THR A 45 -2.15 -2.69 -15.79
C THR A 45 -1.12 -3.13 -14.77
N ASP A 46 -0.13 -3.91 -15.21
CA ASP A 46 0.97 -4.40 -14.38
C ASP A 46 2.21 -3.52 -14.55
N THR A 47 2.91 -3.28 -13.46
CA THR A 47 4.26 -2.71 -13.42
C THR A 47 5.13 -3.56 -12.50
N VAL A 48 6.43 -3.66 -12.81
CA VAL A 48 7.39 -4.49 -12.07
C VAL A 48 8.59 -3.61 -11.69
N ALA A 49 8.99 -3.68 -10.43
CA ALA A 49 10.21 -3.09 -9.92
C ALA A 49 11.15 -4.21 -9.45
N ASN A 50 12.24 -4.41 -10.17
CA ASN A 50 13.25 -5.41 -9.86
C ASN A 50 14.16 -4.96 -8.71
N PHE A 51 14.60 -5.93 -7.89
CA PHE A 51 15.54 -5.67 -6.80
C PHE A 51 16.33 -6.92 -6.44
N THR A 52 17.43 -6.72 -5.69
CA THR A 52 18.20 -7.79 -5.06
C THR A 52 18.38 -7.45 -3.59
N LEU A 53 18.18 -8.42 -2.69
CA LEU A 53 18.37 -8.22 -1.25
C LEU A 53 19.86 -8.35 -0.90
N PRO A 54 20.36 -7.61 0.12
CA PRO A 54 21.71 -7.83 0.65
C PRO A 54 21.92 -9.29 1.07
N GLY A 55 23.05 -9.88 0.70
CA GLY A 55 23.36 -11.29 0.99
C GLY A 55 22.74 -12.30 0.02
N ALA A 56 22.17 -11.83 -1.08
CA ALA A 56 21.65 -12.69 -2.14
C ALA A 56 22.21 -12.34 -3.51
N THR A 57 22.05 -13.26 -4.46
CA THR A 57 22.28 -13.08 -5.91
C THR A 57 21.00 -13.38 -6.67
N GLY A 58 20.93 -12.98 -7.92
CA GLY A 58 19.73 -13.13 -8.74
C GLY A 58 18.79 -11.94 -8.61
N ASN A 59 17.54 -12.13 -8.97
CA ASN A 59 16.57 -11.06 -9.09
C ASN A 59 15.24 -11.40 -8.39
N ALA A 60 14.74 -10.46 -7.61
CA ALA A 60 13.40 -10.44 -7.08
C ALA A 60 12.64 -9.29 -7.71
N PHE A 61 11.31 -9.25 -7.54
CA PHE A 61 10.53 -8.10 -7.96
C PHE A 61 9.32 -7.83 -7.05
N LEU A 62 8.96 -6.56 -7.01
CA LEU A 62 7.65 -6.10 -6.57
C LEU A 62 6.78 -5.85 -7.81
N GLN A 63 5.72 -6.63 -7.95
CA GLN A 63 4.68 -6.38 -8.94
C GLN A 63 3.61 -5.48 -8.34
N SER A 64 3.25 -4.42 -9.06
CA SER A 64 2.10 -3.57 -8.75
C SER A 64 1.11 -3.69 -9.89
N ARG A 65 -0.11 -4.08 -9.56
CA ARG A 65 -1.21 -4.26 -10.49
C ARG A 65 -2.30 -3.25 -10.20
N THR A 66 -2.78 -2.55 -11.22
CA THR A 66 -3.88 -1.59 -11.10
C THR A 66 -5.08 -2.05 -11.90
N PHE A 67 -6.23 -2.10 -11.25
CA PHE A 67 -7.52 -2.35 -11.90
C PHE A 67 -8.04 -1.04 -12.52
N PRO A 68 -8.76 -1.11 -13.63
CA PRO A 68 -9.55 0.02 -14.12
C PRO A 68 -10.60 0.43 -13.10
N VAL A 69 -11.24 1.58 -13.33
CA VAL A 69 -12.36 2.00 -12.47
C VAL A 69 -13.48 0.96 -12.51
N GLY A 70 -13.97 0.60 -11.32
CA GLY A 70 -15.04 -0.39 -11.16
C GLY A 70 -16.34 0.06 -11.84
N LYS A 71 -16.99 -0.86 -12.52
CA LYS A 71 -18.21 -0.62 -13.31
C LYS A 71 -19.45 -0.48 -12.42
N PRO A 72 -20.47 0.26 -12.85
CA PRO A 72 -21.76 0.33 -12.17
C PRO A 72 -22.35 -1.07 -11.90
N GLY A 73 -23.03 -1.21 -10.76
CA GLY A 73 -23.62 -2.48 -10.32
C GLY A 73 -22.66 -3.42 -9.58
N THR A 74 -21.42 -3.01 -9.35
CA THR A 74 -20.43 -3.76 -8.56
C THR A 74 -20.14 -3.09 -7.22
N ALA A 75 -19.61 -3.83 -6.25
CA ALA A 75 -19.19 -3.27 -4.96
C ALA A 75 -18.11 -2.19 -5.13
N GLY A 76 -17.24 -2.36 -6.12
CA GLY A 76 -16.16 -1.44 -6.45
C GLY A 76 -16.54 -0.34 -7.44
N ALA A 77 -17.83 -0.10 -7.72
CA ALA A 77 -18.27 0.93 -8.66
C ALA A 77 -17.64 2.29 -8.37
N GLY A 78 -16.98 2.89 -9.37
CA GLY A 78 -16.28 4.16 -9.25
C GLY A 78 -14.99 4.11 -8.42
N LYS A 79 -14.49 2.94 -8.04
CA LYS A 79 -13.26 2.71 -7.29
C LYS A 79 -12.20 2.05 -8.16
N TYR A 80 -10.94 2.19 -7.76
CA TYR A 80 -9.80 1.48 -8.34
C TYR A 80 -9.29 0.47 -7.32
N ALA A 81 -8.87 -0.72 -7.77
CA ALA A 81 -8.12 -1.64 -6.92
C ALA A 81 -6.63 -1.61 -7.29
N TYR A 82 -5.83 -1.86 -6.27
CA TYR A 82 -4.38 -1.94 -6.33
C TYR A 82 -3.96 -3.25 -5.71
N GLU A 83 -3.31 -4.10 -6.48
CA GLU A 83 -2.74 -5.35 -5.99
C GLU A 83 -1.22 -5.31 -6.03
N TYR A 84 -0.61 -6.01 -5.09
CA TYR A 84 0.84 -6.13 -4.99
C TYR A 84 1.22 -7.57 -4.77
N ARG A 85 2.40 -7.95 -5.29
CA ARG A 85 3.01 -9.26 -5.08
C ARG A 85 4.52 -9.10 -5.01
N LEU A 86 5.12 -9.73 -4.01
CA LEU A 86 6.56 -9.93 -3.92
C LEU A 86 6.90 -11.29 -4.51
N ASP A 87 7.92 -11.34 -5.36
CA ASP A 87 8.39 -12.58 -5.95
C ASP A 87 9.91 -12.67 -5.77
N LEU A 88 10.34 -13.61 -4.94
CA LEU A 88 11.74 -13.88 -4.63
C LEU A 88 12.20 -15.24 -5.20
N THR A 89 11.40 -15.86 -6.08
CA THR A 89 11.68 -17.20 -6.60
C THR A 89 13.03 -17.32 -7.31
N GLN A 90 13.51 -16.25 -7.94
CA GLN A 90 14.80 -16.21 -8.64
C GLN A 90 15.93 -15.62 -7.79
N LEU A 91 15.66 -15.29 -6.52
CA LEU A 91 16.65 -14.78 -5.60
C LEU A 91 17.28 -15.93 -4.82
N VAL A 92 18.61 -15.97 -4.75
CA VAL A 92 19.38 -17.04 -4.10
C VAL A 92 20.21 -16.45 -2.97
N GLY A 93 20.04 -16.96 -1.74
CA GLY A 93 20.87 -16.60 -0.60
C GLY A 93 22.30 -17.11 -0.75
N VAL A 94 23.30 -16.28 -0.45
CA VAL A 94 24.72 -16.65 -0.58
C VAL A 94 25.22 -17.42 0.65
N VAL A 95 24.93 -16.93 1.86
CA VAL A 95 25.31 -17.54 3.14
C VAL A 95 24.08 -17.94 3.93
N ALA A 96 23.10 -17.06 4.00
CA ALA A 96 21.79 -17.27 4.57
C ALA A 96 20.75 -16.67 3.64
N ALA A 97 19.58 -17.28 3.55
CA ALA A 97 18.50 -16.76 2.72
C ALA A 97 17.94 -15.44 3.32
N PRO A 98 18.14 -14.28 2.68
CA PRO A 98 17.51 -13.07 3.16
C PRO A 98 16.00 -13.11 2.86
N CYS A 99 15.22 -12.49 3.72
CA CYS A 99 13.77 -12.53 3.68
C CYS A 99 13.18 -11.12 3.75
N VAL A 100 12.07 -10.88 3.06
CA VAL A 100 11.26 -9.68 3.22
C VAL A 100 10.30 -9.87 4.40
N THR A 101 10.36 -8.96 5.37
CA THR A 101 9.51 -8.95 6.57
C THR A 101 8.41 -7.91 6.53
N GLN A 102 8.62 -6.82 5.78
CA GLN A 102 7.61 -5.76 5.62
C GLN A 102 7.66 -5.15 4.21
N LEU A 103 6.49 -4.73 3.75
CA LEU A 103 6.33 -3.83 2.62
C LEU A 103 5.59 -2.58 3.08
N LYS A 104 6.17 -1.41 2.87
CA LYS A 104 5.54 -0.11 3.14
C LYS A 104 5.24 0.59 1.83
N LEU A 105 4.05 1.15 1.73
CA LEU A 105 3.59 1.88 0.55
C LEU A 105 3.07 3.24 0.97
N THR A 106 3.48 4.29 0.27
CA THR A 106 2.75 5.55 0.32
C THR A 106 1.42 5.33 -0.40
N PHE A 107 0.34 5.24 0.37
CA PHE A 107 -0.98 4.89 -0.15
C PHE A 107 -1.99 5.96 0.30
N GLY A 108 -2.74 6.51 -0.63
CA GLY A 108 -3.77 7.50 -0.36
C GLY A 108 -4.95 6.95 0.46
N PRO A 109 -6.14 7.51 0.29
CA PRO A 109 -7.32 7.03 0.99
C PRO A 109 -7.63 5.56 0.66
N VAL A 110 -7.83 4.75 1.68
CA VAL A 110 -8.31 3.36 1.56
C VAL A 110 -9.84 3.36 1.67
N VAL A 111 -10.49 2.59 0.83
CA VAL A 111 -11.94 2.39 0.83
C VAL A 111 -12.24 0.98 1.29
N SER A 112 -13.21 0.83 2.20
CA SER A 112 -13.72 -0.46 2.62
C SER A 112 -14.75 -0.97 1.62
N LEU A 113 -14.65 -2.24 1.21
CA LEU A 113 -15.59 -2.91 0.31
C LEU A 113 -15.91 -4.31 0.85
N ASN A 114 -17.09 -4.82 0.52
CA ASN A 114 -17.43 -6.23 0.76
C ASN A 114 -16.74 -7.11 -0.29
N TYR A 115 -15.48 -7.49 -0.02
CA TYR A 115 -14.69 -8.28 -0.96
C TYR A 115 -15.11 -9.75 -1.03
N ASP A 116 -15.58 -10.34 0.06
CA ASP A 116 -15.95 -11.77 0.13
C ASP A 116 -17.44 -12.04 -0.14
N SER A 117 -18.29 -11.03 -0.19
CA SER A 117 -19.76 -11.14 -0.31
C SER A 117 -20.47 -11.70 0.95
N LEU A 118 -19.80 -11.73 2.11
CA LEU A 118 -20.39 -12.23 3.34
C LEU A 118 -21.08 -11.15 4.20
N GLY A 119 -21.22 -9.93 3.66
CA GLY A 119 -21.97 -8.83 4.29
C GLY A 119 -21.11 -7.90 5.16
N GLY A 120 -19.84 -8.22 5.41
CA GLY A 120 -18.85 -7.33 6.00
C GLY A 120 -18.32 -6.30 4.99
N VAL A 121 -17.49 -5.38 5.49
CA VAL A 121 -16.67 -4.51 4.63
C VAL A 121 -15.25 -4.53 5.16
N GLU A 122 -14.31 -4.83 4.27
CA GLU A 122 -12.89 -4.96 4.59
C GLU A 122 -12.10 -3.92 3.82
N GLN A 123 -10.90 -3.65 4.29
CA GLN A 123 -10.00 -2.66 3.67
C GLN A 123 -8.94 -3.31 2.80
N VAL A 124 -8.61 -4.57 3.10
CA VAL A 124 -7.57 -5.33 2.41
C VAL A 124 -8.12 -6.69 2.00
N PHE A 125 -7.81 -7.12 0.79
CA PHE A 125 -8.06 -8.48 0.35
C PHE A 125 -6.74 -9.20 0.02
N VAL A 126 -6.73 -10.53 0.22
CA VAL A 126 -5.61 -11.41 -0.14
C VAL A 126 -6.15 -12.52 -1.02
N THR A 127 -5.58 -12.68 -2.21
CA THR A 127 -6.04 -13.67 -3.20
C THR A 127 -5.32 -15.00 -2.99
N THR A 128 -5.90 -15.86 -2.16
CA THR A 128 -5.29 -17.14 -1.76
C THR A 128 -5.71 -18.33 -2.62
N VAL A 129 -6.89 -18.28 -3.25
CA VAL A 129 -7.42 -19.38 -4.06
C VAL A 129 -7.40 -19.01 -5.54
N GLY A 130 -6.77 -19.84 -6.36
CA GLY A 130 -6.61 -19.61 -7.80
C GLY A 130 -5.67 -18.46 -8.16
N GLY A 131 -4.99 -17.87 -7.17
CA GLY A 131 -3.95 -16.86 -7.32
C GLY A 131 -2.55 -17.46 -7.29
N LEU A 132 -1.55 -16.63 -7.59
CA LEU A 132 -0.14 -16.97 -7.44
C LEU A 132 0.33 -16.69 -6.00
N GLY A 133 1.28 -17.47 -5.53
CA GLY A 133 1.97 -17.22 -4.26
C GLY A 133 1.61 -18.20 -3.16
N THR A 134 2.34 -18.11 -2.04
CA THR A 134 2.22 -19.01 -0.88
C THR A 134 2.25 -18.28 0.45
N VAL A 135 2.73 -17.02 0.48
CA VAL A 135 2.87 -16.24 1.72
C VAL A 135 1.89 -15.07 1.73
N ALA A 136 1.05 -14.99 2.75
CA ALA A 136 0.14 -13.88 2.98
C ALA A 136 0.74 -12.85 3.96
N PRO A 137 0.40 -11.55 3.85
CA PRO A 137 0.65 -10.62 4.94
C PRO A 137 -0.14 -11.07 6.18
N SER A 138 0.51 -11.04 7.35
CA SER A 138 -0.09 -11.42 8.64
C SER A 138 -0.91 -10.30 9.25
N SER A 139 -0.55 -9.06 9.00
CA SER A 139 -1.30 -7.86 9.37
C SER A 139 -1.02 -6.72 8.40
N VAL A 140 -1.95 -5.80 8.33
CA VAL A 140 -1.82 -4.57 7.56
C VAL A 140 -2.22 -3.40 8.43
N ASP A 141 -1.36 -2.39 8.51
CA ASP A 141 -1.58 -1.20 9.33
C ASP A 141 -1.51 0.06 8.46
N LYS A 142 -2.23 1.10 8.86
CA LYS A 142 -2.18 2.41 8.21
C LYS A 142 -1.81 3.49 9.20
N THR A 143 -0.76 4.26 8.88
CA THR A 143 -0.34 5.44 9.64
C THR A 143 -0.27 6.62 8.70
N GLY A 144 -1.15 7.60 8.86
CA GLY A 144 -1.27 8.71 7.91
C GLY A 144 -1.51 8.21 6.49
N ASN A 145 -0.59 8.49 5.58
CA ASN A 145 -0.63 8.02 4.18
C ASN A 145 0.27 6.80 3.90
N VAL A 146 0.74 6.12 4.92
CA VAL A 146 1.58 4.92 4.76
C VAL A 146 0.79 3.69 5.16
N VAL A 147 0.69 2.72 4.25
CA VAL A 147 0.21 1.36 4.53
C VAL A 147 1.43 0.48 4.73
N THR A 148 1.45 -0.27 5.83
CA THR A 148 2.49 -1.23 6.18
C THR A 148 1.90 -2.63 6.19
N LEU A 149 2.45 -3.51 5.36
CA LEU A 149 2.11 -4.92 5.31
C LEU A 149 3.21 -5.70 6.02
N ASN A 150 2.84 -6.48 7.03
CA ASN A 150 3.76 -7.25 7.84
C ASN A 150 3.69 -8.73 7.45
N PHE A 151 4.82 -9.40 7.37
CA PHE A 151 4.94 -10.82 7.05
C PHE A 151 5.58 -11.54 8.22
N ASN A 152 4.78 -12.13 9.15
CA ASN A 152 5.29 -12.93 10.28
C ASN A 152 5.94 -14.22 9.76
N THR A 153 5.35 -14.84 8.73
CA THR A 153 6.05 -15.78 7.86
C THR A 153 6.66 -14.94 6.74
N PRO A 154 7.97 -14.67 6.78
CA PRO A 154 8.59 -13.77 5.81
C PRO A 154 8.66 -14.41 4.41
N VAL A 155 8.78 -13.58 3.38
CA VAL A 155 8.98 -14.01 1.98
C VAL A 155 10.48 -14.12 1.75
N CYS A 156 11.02 -15.33 1.56
CA CYS A 156 12.46 -15.59 1.60
C CYS A 156 13.04 -15.94 0.23
N ALA A 157 14.33 -15.60 0.04
CA ALA A 157 15.13 -16.11 -1.05
C ALA A 157 15.31 -17.63 -0.93
N GLY A 158 15.51 -18.30 -2.05
CA GLY A 158 15.76 -19.74 -2.08
C GLY A 158 17.23 -20.13 -1.92
N SER A 159 17.49 -21.44 -1.86
CA SER A 159 18.83 -22.03 -1.94
C SER A 159 19.31 -22.19 -3.38
N SER A 160 18.42 -22.07 -4.36
CA SER A 160 18.69 -22.10 -5.81
C SER A 160 17.58 -21.36 -6.56
N PRO A 161 17.78 -20.97 -7.83
CA PRO A 161 16.75 -20.35 -8.63
C PRO A 161 15.47 -21.20 -8.70
N GLY A 162 14.31 -20.59 -8.56
CA GLY A 162 13.01 -21.26 -8.54
C GLY A 162 12.58 -21.81 -7.17
N LYS A 163 13.40 -21.64 -6.11
CA LYS A 163 13.13 -22.17 -4.75
C LYS A 163 12.84 -21.08 -3.71
N GLY A 164 12.89 -19.81 -4.09
CA GLY A 164 12.45 -18.73 -3.21
C GLY A 164 10.94 -18.66 -3.12
N ASP A 165 10.48 -17.89 -2.13
CA ASP A 165 9.06 -17.68 -1.87
C ASP A 165 8.45 -16.61 -2.79
N THR A 166 7.14 -16.64 -2.88
CA THR A 166 6.36 -15.55 -3.47
C THR A 166 5.14 -15.26 -2.59
N SER A 167 4.83 -13.98 -2.38
CA SER A 167 3.60 -13.65 -1.67
C SER A 167 2.39 -13.91 -2.56
N TYR A 168 1.23 -14.15 -1.94
CA TYR A 168 -0.05 -13.98 -2.65
C TYR A 168 -0.17 -12.55 -3.18
N PHE A 169 -1.07 -12.34 -4.14
CA PHE A 169 -1.55 -10.99 -4.38
C PHE A 169 -2.38 -10.52 -3.20
N PHE A 170 -2.10 -9.32 -2.74
CA PHE A 170 -2.86 -8.61 -1.72
C PHE A 170 -3.18 -7.21 -2.23
N GLY A 171 -4.33 -6.70 -1.88
CA GLY A 171 -4.75 -5.44 -2.48
C GLY A 171 -5.70 -4.62 -1.62
N LEU A 172 -5.87 -3.37 -2.04
CA LEU A 172 -6.71 -2.36 -1.42
C LEU A 172 -7.46 -1.58 -2.51
N ALA A 173 -8.60 -1.00 -2.16
CA ALA A 173 -9.33 -0.10 -3.05
C ALA A 173 -9.19 1.36 -2.64
N SER A 174 -9.34 2.25 -3.63
CA SER A 174 -9.34 3.71 -3.43
C SER A 174 -10.27 4.40 -4.43
N ASN A 175 -10.68 5.62 -4.08
CA ASN A 175 -11.40 6.53 -5.00
C ASN A 175 -10.45 7.25 -5.97
N GLN A 176 -9.14 7.14 -5.81
CA GLN A 176 -8.14 7.88 -6.55
C GLN A 176 -7.49 6.99 -7.62
N SER A 177 -7.21 7.56 -8.77
CA SER A 177 -6.48 6.88 -9.85
C SER A 177 -5.00 6.65 -9.49
N ALA A 178 -4.36 5.71 -10.21
CA ALA A 178 -2.99 5.30 -9.96
C ALA A 178 -1.95 6.34 -10.39
N HIS A 179 -0.90 6.46 -9.59
CA HIS A 179 0.34 7.15 -9.96
C HIS A 179 1.55 6.41 -9.38
N ALA A 180 2.75 6.82 -9.79
CA ALA A 180 3.98 6.25 -9.26
C ALA A 180 4.23 6.74 -7.83
N VAL A 181 4.62 5.82 -6.94
CA VAL A 181 4.98 6.08 -5.55
C VAL A 181 6.26 5.33 -5.20
N THR A 182 6.86 5.70 -4.07
CA THR A 182 7.91 4.91 -3.46
C THR A 182 7.29 3.84 -2.54
N ALA A 183 7.69 2.59 -2.78
CA ALA A 183 7.51 1.50 -1.84
C ALA A 183 8.82 1.27 -1.10
N THR A 184 8.77 0.81 0.15
CA THR A 184 9.94 0.42 0.93
C THR A 184 9.79 -1.05 1.34
N VAL A 185 10.75 -1.87 0.95
CA VAL A 185 10.88 -3.26 1.38
C VAL A 185 11.85 -3.31 2.54
N LEU A 186 11.47 -3.93 3.65
CA LEU A 186 12.35 -4.22 4.78
C LEU A 186 12.73 -5.69 4.75
N SER A 187 14.02 -5.99 4.93
CA SER A 187 14.55 -7.35 4.89
C SER A 187 15.26 -7.75 6.18
N SER A 188 15.39 -9.06 6.39
CA SER A 188 16.18 -9.69 7.46
C SER A 188 17.16 -10.68 6.81
N PRO A 189 18.47 -10.68 7.16
CA PRO A 189 19.13 -9.73 8.05
C PRO A 189 19.08 -8.31 7.48
N GLY A 190 18.99 -7.32 8.35
CA GLY A 190 18.61 -5.95 8.20
C GLY A 190 18.97 -5.23 6.90
N GLY A 191 18.02 -4.47 6.42
CA GLY A 191 18.15 -3.59 5.27
C GLY A 191 16.80 -3.03 4.86
N SER A 192 16.85 -1.90 4.15
CA SER A 192 15.66 -1.33 3.50
C SER A 192 16.01 -0.96 2.06
N LEU A 193 15.08 -1.23 1.16
CA LEU A 193 15.20 -0.88 -0.25
C LEU A 193 14.00 -0.05 -0.66
N SER A 194 14.27 1.01 -1.42
CA SER A 194 13.22 1.83 -2.02
C SER A 194 12.98 1.38 -3.46
N LEU A 195 11.72 1.11 -3.80
CA LEU A 195 11.27 0.60 -5.09
C LEU A 195 10.18 1.52 -5.66
N SER A 196 10.01 1.49 -6.97
CA SER A 196 8.84 2.12 -7.59
C SER A 196 7.64 1.18 -7.49
N ALA A 197 6.48 1.72 -7.14
CA ALA A 197 5.19 1.03 -7.15
C ALA A 197 4.09 1.93 -7.71
N ARG A 198 2.91 1.37 -7.92
CA ARG A 198 1.71 2.12 -8.30
C ARG A 198 0.74 2.14 -7.13
N ALA A 199 0.24 3.33 -6.77
CA ALA A 199 -0.72 3.50 -5.68
C ALA A 199 -1.66 4.68 -5.98
N PRO A 200 -2.76 4.85 -5.19
CA PRO A 200 -3.66 5.98 -5.36
C PRO A 200 -2.94 7.32 -5.17
N LYS A 201 -3.32 8.31 -5.96
CA LYS A 201 -2.83 9.68 -5.81
C LYS A 201 -3.20 10.21 -4.42
N LEU A 202 -2.23 10.84 -3.74
CA LEU A 202 -2.49 11.53 -2.49
C LEU A 202 -3.35 12.77 -2.75
N LEU A 203 -4.38 12.96 -1.92
CA LEU A 203 -5.09 14.23 -1.87
C LEU A 203 -4.20 15.20 -1.07
N ILE A 204 -3.56 16.11 -1.76
CA ILE A 204 -2.91 17.24 -1.11
C ILE A 204 -4.03 18.20 -0.70
N SER A 205 -4.33 18.31 0.59
CA SER A 205 -5.19 19.39 1.08
C SER A 205 -4.56 20.72 0.65
N PRO A 206 -5.29 21.62 -0.01
CA PRO A 206 -4.76 22.95 -0.27
C PRO A 206 -4.33 23.56 1.08
N PRO A 207 -3.24 24.33 1.13
CA PRO A 207 -2.85 25.03 2.34
C PRO A 207 -4.06 25.82 2.83
N PRO A 208 -4.29 25.86 4.17
CA PRO A 208 -5.40 26.66 4.72
C PRO A 208 -5.31 28.05 4.13
N GLY A 209 -6.39 28.45 3.45
CA GLY A 209 -6.43 29.57 2.53
C GLY A 209 -5.78 30.81 3.12
N GLY A 210 -4.74 31.29 2.44
CA GLY A 210 -4.14 32.58 2.76
C GLY A 210 -5.29 33.60 2.81
N LEU A 211 -5.40 34.32 3.90
CA LEU A 211 -6.37 35.40 4.08
C LEU A 211 -6.32 36.27 2.81
N LYS A 212 -7.43 36.28 2.06
CA LYS A 212 -7.57 37.23 0.94
C LYS A 212 -7.21 38.61 1.48
N PRO A 213 -6.30 39.35 0.82
CA PRO A 213 -5.98 40.71 1.23
C PRO A 213 -7.29 41.50 1.33
N ARG A 214 -7.53 42.09 2.50
CA ARG A 214 -8.70 42.96 2.70
C ARG A 214 -8.63 44.10 1.67
N PRO A 215 -9.72 44.38 0.93
CA PRO A 215 -9.76 45.51 0.04
C PRO A 215 -9.37 46.78 0.83
N ARG A 216 -8.41 47.55 0.29
CA ARG A 216 -8.01 48.82 0.86
C ARG A 216 -9.24 49.78 0.80
N PRO A 217 -9.62 50.44 1.90
CA PRO A 217 -10.72 51.41 1.87
C PRO A 217 -10.37 52.52 0.88
N PRO A 218 -11.37 53.04 0.15
CA PRO A 218 -11.16 54.17 -0.75
C PRO A 218 -10.66 55.38 0.05
N GLY A 219 -9.55 55.96 -0.38
CA GLY A 219 -9.00 57.17 0.21
C GLY A 219 -9.99 58.31 0.13
N ARG A 220 -10.12 59.08 1.21
CA ARG A 220 -10.78 60.40 1.24
C ARG A 220 -9.83 61.45 0.68
#